data_eeee3abc24cf2cf6e2aa7eedc70cd77b
#
_entry.id   eeee3abc24cf2cf6e2aa7eedc70cd77b
#
_cell.length_a   1.000
_cell.length_b   1.000
_cell.length_c   1.000
_cell.angle_alpha   90.00
_cell.angle_beta   90.00
_cell.angle_gamma   90.00
#
_symmetry.space_group_name_H-M   'P 1'
#
loop_
_entity.id
_entity.type
_entity.pdbx_description
1 polymer ?
#
loop_
_entity_poly.entity_id
_entity_poly.type
_entity_poly.pdbx_seq_one_letter_code
_entity_poly.pdbx_strand_id
1 'polypeptide(L)' 'MARVEVEAPVAGVVWKVVAAPGTAVRTGDVVLVLESMKMEIPVEAPIDGVVAEILVAEGDQVS' A
#
# COMPACT_ATOMS: atom_id res chain seq x y z
N MET A 1 7.31 9.75 14.94
CA MET A 1 7.23 8.46 14.24
C MET A 1 7.79 8.62 12.83
N ALA A 2 8.36 7.57 12.30
CA ALA A 2 8.95 7.61 10.97
C ALA A 2 7.86 7.69 9.89
N ARG A 3 8.14 8.45 8.84
CA ARG A 3 7.32 8.44 7.64
C ARG A 3 7.67 7.21 6.83
N VAL A 4 6.66 6.44 6.44
CA VAL A 4 6.86 5.21 5.68
C VAL A 4 6.56 5.49 4.20
N GLU A 5 7.52 5.17 3.35
CA GLU A 5 7.33 5.18 1.90
C GLU A 5 7.20 3.73 1.43
N VAL A 6 6.10 3.46 0.73
CA VAL A 6 5.82 2.11 0.23
C VAL A 6 5.69 2.19 -1.28
N GLU A 7 6.49 1.38 -1.97
CA GLU A 7 6.47 1.30 -3.42
C GLU A 7 5.76 0.01 -3.86
N ALA A 8 5.10 0.08 -5.00
CA ALA A 8 4.47 -1.11 -5.57
C ALA A 8 5.55 -2.09 -5.99
N PRO A 9 5.50 -3.35 -5.53
CA PRO A 9 6.51 -4.34 -5.91
C PRO A 9 6.38 -4.82 -7.35
N VAL A 10 5.20 -4.64 -7.93
CA VAL A 10 4.92 -5.03 -9.32
C VAL A 10 3.95 -4.03 -9.93
N ALA A 11 3.90 -4.01 -11.26
CA ALA A 11 2.90 -3.24 -11.97
C ALA A 11 1.52 -3.91 -11.81
N GLY A 12 0.49 -3.11 -11.60
CA GLY A 12 -0.86 -3.64 -11.45
C GLY A 12 -1.87 -2.52 -11.23
N VAL A 13 -3.04 -2.89 -10.77
CA VAL A 13 -4.12 -1.96 -10.46
C VAL A 13 -4.38 -2.01 -8.96
N VAL A 14 -4.55 -0.85 -8.35
CA VAL A 14 -4.89 -0.78 -6.93
C VAL A 14 -6.30 -1.33 -6.74
N TRP A 15 -6.40 -2.48 -6.09
CA TRP A 15 -7.66 -3.16 -5.85
C TRP A 15 -8.34 -2.65 -4.59
N LYS A 16 -7.56 -2.45 -3.54
CA LYS A 16 -8.10 -1.98 -2.27
C LYS A 16 -7.03 -1.22 -1.49
N VAL A 17 -7.41 -0.11 -0.89
CA VAL A 17 -6.58 0.62 0.07
C VAL A 17 -7.03 0.24 1.47
N VAL A 18 -6.16 -0.41 2.23
CA VAL A 18 -6.47 -0.94 3.56
C VAL A 18 -6.17 0.08 4.65
N ALA A 19 -5.04 0.79 4.53
CA ALA A 19 -4.61 1.76 5.53
C ALA A 19 -4.78 3.18 4.98
N ALA A 20 -5.59 3.98 5.66
CA ALA A 20 -5.82 5.37 5.30
C ALA A 20 -4.70 6.28 5.84
N PRO A 21 -4.53 7.50 5.28
CA PRO A 21 -3.60 8.48 5.84
C PRO A 21 -3.88 8.73 7.32
N GLY A 22 -2.82 8.82 8.11
CA GLY A 22 -2.91 8.99 9.56
C GLY A 22 -2.96 7.69 10.34
N THR A 23 -3.06 6.55 9.67
CA THR A 23 -3.12 5.24 10.31
C THR A 23 -1.73 4.81 10.76
N ALA A 24 -1.60 4.35 11.99
CA ALA A 24 -0.38 3.74 12.48
C ALA A 24 -0.30 2.30 11.97
N VAL A 25 0.85 1.91 11.44
CA VAL A 25 1.09 0.57 10.92
C VAL A 25 2.36 0.00 11.52
N ARG A 26 2.45 -1.32 11.53
CA ARG A 26 3.65 -2.07 11.93
C ARG A 26 4.21 -2.77 10.73
N THR A 27 5.50 -3.11 10.83
CA THR A 27 6.16 -3.93 9.80
C THR A 27 5.33 -5.16 9.50
N GLY A 28 5.04 -5.39 8.22
CA GLY A 28 4.24 -6.53 7.77
C GLY A 28 2.75 -6.27 7.67
N ASP A 29 2.25 -5.14 8.17
CA ASP A 29 0.85 -4.80 8.01
C ASP A 29 0.55 -4.48 6.55
N VAL A 30 -0.59 -4.99 6.05
CA VAL A 30 -1.01 -4.73 4.68
C VAL A 30 -1.53 -3.30 4.58
N VAL A 31 -0.94 -2.52 3.68
CA VAL A 31 -1.29 -1.12 3.45
C VAL A 31 -2.30 -1.00 2.32
N LEU A 32 -2.07 -1.74 1.25
CA LEU A 32 -2.99 -1.80 0.12
C LEU A 32 -2.82 -3.14 -0.61
N VAL A 33 -3.76 -3.43 -1.50
CA VAL A 33 -3.72 -4.66 -2.29
C VAL A 33 -3.76 -4.28 -3.76
N LEU A 34 -2.83 -4.85 -4.52
CA LEU A 34 -2.76 -4.70 -5.96
C LEU A 34 -3.35 -5.94 -6.65
N GLU A 35 -3.96 -5.73 -7.80
CA GLU A 35 -4.32 -6.84 -8.69
C GLU A 35 -3.39 -6.81 -9.89
N SER A 36 -2.74 -7.93 -10.14
CA SER A 36 -1.86 -8.12 -11.28
C SER A 36 -2.01 -9.54 -11.80
N MET A 37 -2.29 -9.68 -13.09
CA MET A 37 -2.42 -10.99 -13.73
C MET A 37 -3.43 -11.91 -13.00
N LYS A 38 -4.56 -11.35 -12.59
CA LYS A 38 -5.63 -12.04 -11.86
C LYS A 38 -5.22 -12.53 -10.47
N MET A 39 -4.14 -11.98 -9.92
CA MET A 39 -3.68 -12.29 -8.56
C MET A 39 -3.79 -11.04 -7.69
N GLU A 40 -4.18 -11.24 -6.44
CA GLU A 40 -4.16 -10.19 -5.44
C GLU A 40 -2.80 -10.20 -4.75
N ILE A 41 -2.14 -9.05 -4.75
CA ILE A 41 -0.80 -8.93 -4.19
C ILE A 41 -0.86 -7.91 -3.06
N PRO A 42 -0.70 -8.34 -1.79
CA PRO A 42 -0.68 -7.40 -0.68
C PRO A 42 0.63 -6.62 -0.67
N VAL A 43 0.53 -5.32 -0.41
CA VAL A 43 1.69 -4.45 -0.22
C VAL A 43 1.78 -4.16 1.27
N GLU A 44 2.88 -4.58 1.87
CA GLU A 44 3.08 -4.50 3.32
C GLU A 44 3.97 -3.34 3.70
N ALA A 45 3.74 -2.80 4.89
CA ALA A 45 4.61 -1.77 5.44
C ALA A 45 6.00 -2.36 5.72
N PRO A 46 7.07 -1.71 5.23
CA PRO A 46 8.43 -2.21 5.45
C PRO A 46 8.98 -1.91 6.84
N ILE A 47 8.42 -0.92 7.52
CA ILE A 47 8.81 -0.52 8.87
C ILE A 47 7.58 -0.05 9.64
N ASP A 48 7.72 0.05 10.95
CA ASP A 48 6.69 0.67 11.80
C ASP A 48 6.64 2.17 11.52
N GLY A 49 5.46 2.73 11.48
CA GLY A 49 5.31 4.16 11.26
C GLY A 49 3.86 4.58 11.10
N VAL A 50 3.67 5.75 10.52
CA VAL A 50 2.34 6.31 10.23
C VAL A 50 2.23 6.57 8.74
N VAL A 51 1.08 6.19 8.17
CA VAL A 51 0.79 6.48 6.78
C VAL A 51 0.56 7.99 6.67
N ALA A 52 1.49 8.71 6.01
CA ALA A 52 1.41 10.16 5.88
C ALA A 52 0.42 10.56 4.80
N GLU A 53 0.50 9.92 3.65
CA GLU A 53 -0.40 10.16 2.53
C GLU A 53 -0.42 8.96 1.61
N ILE A 54 -1.47 8.88 0.81
CA ILE A 54 -1.61 7.85 -0.22
C ILE A 54 -1.78 8.58 -1.55
N LEU A 55 -0.86 8.35 -2.47
CA LEU A 55 -0.83 9.04 -3.77
C LEU A 55 -1.63 8.31 -4.84
N VAL A 56 -2.24 7.19 -4.49
CA VAL A 56 -3.04 6.38 -5.40
C VAL A 56 -4.41 6.11 -4.80
N ALA A 57 -5.36 5.80 -5.64
CA ALA A 57 -6.72 5.45 -5.22
C ALA A 57 -7.10 4.10 -5.82
N GLU A 58 -8.12 3.49 -5.25
CA GLU A 58 -8.67 2.24 -5.80
C GLU A 58 -9.03 2.43 -7.27
N GLY A 59 -8.57 1.51 -8.10
CA GLY A 59 -8.73 1.57 -9.54
C GLY A 59 -7.54 2.19 -10.28
N ASP A 60 -6.62 2.85 -9.57
CA ASP A 60 -5.44 3.44 -10.20
C ASP A 60 -4.47 2.36 -10.67
N GLN A 61 -3.87 2.59 -11.82
CA GLN A 61 -2.81 1.72 -12.33
C GLN A 61 -1.47 2.21 -11.80
N VAL A 62 -0.66 1.28 -11.34
CA VAL A 62 0.69 1.56 -10.82
C VAL A 62 1.71 0.71 -11.56
N SER A 63 2.96 1.18 -11.54
CA SER A 63 4.07 0.48 -12.19
C SER A 63 5.38 0.62 -11.42
#